data_cf4bc2176ff0d7f91af8b3310a0c00db
#
_entry.id   cf4bc2176ff0d7f91af8b3310a0c00db
#
_cell.length_a   1.000
_cell.length_b   1.000
_cell.length_c   1.000
_cell.angle_alpha   90.00
_cell.angle_beta   90.00
_cell.angle_gamma   90.00
#
_symmetry.space_group_name_H-M   'P 1'
#
loop_
_entity.id
_entity.type
_entity.pdbx_description
1 polymer ?
#
loop_
_entity_poly.entity_id
_entity_poly.type
_entity_poly.pdbx_seq_one_letter_code
_entity_poly.pdbx_strand_id
1 'polypeptide(L)'
;MTDSAPASAQLLRADRFHAGVRVATLVVWVFSIVVAYVVLGLIATPFFGPIGGLGILLLLLAAVIVAQPLAWLAEKQLLAHWPSGRSAQLEPGALIWRDRGPAIRLDLGQKVNYWRWRFHVGKRRKGRVPGNSHCFAVRLVQGDTVVAFYTFLAPASADALAARFSFYELRRPSDPSKSPLGGRDAIYMAAEHSRWETGAELEPADFEVLIGHLAAYLPDFPRSAQSGV
;
A
#
# COMPACT_ATOMS: atom_id res chain seq x y z
N MET A 1 16.11 -22.49 -31.25
CA MET A 1 15.02 -21.51 -31.26
C MET A 1 14.07 -21.92 -30.17
N THR A 2 14.27 -21.39 -28.96
CA THR A 2 13.35 -21.60 -27.83
C THR A 2 12.22 -20.60 -28.00
N ASP A 3 11.05 -21.14 -28.29
CA ASP A 3 9.79 -20.44 -28.39
C ASP A 3 9.44 -19.90 -27.00
N SER A 4 9.88 -18.69 -26.69
CA SER A 4 9.51 -18.00 -25.46
C SER A 4 8.04 -17.59 -25.64
N ALA A 5 7.16 -18.32 -24.99
CA ALA A 5 5.76 -17.94 -24.86
C ALA A 5 5.67 -16.44 -24.53
N PRO A 6 4.77 -15.67 -25.18
CA PRO A 6 4.63 -14.26 -24.90
C PRO A 6 4.34 -14.09 -23.41
N ALA A 7 5.20 -13.33 -22.72
CA ALA A 7 5.02 -13.06 -21.32
C ALA A 7 3.61 -12.48 -21.11
N SER A 8 2.76 -13.24 -20.44
CA SER A 8 1.38 -12.86 -20.19
C SER A 8 1.35 -11.52 -19.47
N ALA A 9 0.52 -10.59 -19.96
CA ALA A 9 0.34 -9.30 -19.32
C ALA A 9 -0.04 -9.48 -17.84
N GLN A 10 0.80 -8.99 -16.93
CA GLN A 10 0.57 -9.12 -15.49
C GLN A 10 -0.15 -7.89 -14.95
N LEU A 11 -1.30 -8.10 -14.30
CA LEU A 11 -2.09 -7.04 -13.68
C LEU A 11 -1.76 -6.91 -12.20
N LEU A 12 -1.27 -5.74 -11.80
CA LEU A 12 -1.00 -5.37 -10.41
C LEU A 12 -2.12 -4.46 -9.90
N ARG A 13 -2.71 -4.80 -8.76
CA ARG A 13 -3.79 -4.01 -8.17
C ARG A 13 -3.22 -3.02 -7.15
N ALA A 14 -3.52 -1.73 -7.35
CA ALA A 14 -3.08 -0.68 -6.43
C ALA A 14 -4.18 -0.28 -5.44
N ASP A 15 -3.77 0.28 -4.30
CA ASP A 15 -4.63 0.85 -3.26
C ASP A 15 -5.77 -0.07 -2.82
N ARG A 16 -5.49 -1.32 -2.57
CA ARG A 16 -6.50 -2.30 -2.14
C ARG A 16 -7.30 -1.81 -0.93
N PHE A 17 -6.66 -1.10 0.00
CA PHE A 17 -7.28 -0.51 1.18
C PHE A 17 -7.74 0.94 0.96
N HIS A 18 -8.43 1.21 -0.14
CA HIS A 18 -8.93 2.56 -0.44
C HIS A 18 -9.99 3.05 0.56
N ALA A 19 -10.28 4.36 0.54
CA ALA A 19 -11.17 5.00 1.50
C ALA A 19 -12.57 4.34 1.54
N GLY A 20 -13.11 3.91 0.40
CA GLY A 20 -14.41 3.24 0.32
C GLY A 20 -14.47 1.96 1.16
N VAL A 21 -13.46 1.08 1.06
CA VAL A 21 -13.37 -0.15 1.87
C VAL A 21 -13.28 0.19 3.35
N ARG A 22 -12.48 1.20 3.73
CA ARG A 22 -12.34 1.62 5.15
C ARG A 22 -13.64 2.10 5.73
N VAL A 23 -14.36 2.96 5.00
CA VAL A 23 -15.66 3.50 5.45
C VAL A 23 -16.69 2.38 5.53
N ALA A 24 -16.79 1.52 4.51
CA ALA A 24 -17.73 0.41 4.52
C ALA A 24 -17.45 -0.57 5.67
N THR A 25 -16.19 -0.92 5.93
CA THR A 25 -15.81 -1.77 7.06
C THR A 25 -16.20 -1.14 8.39
N LEU A 26 -15.98 0.18 8.56
CA LEU A 26 -16.38 0.90 9.75
C LEU A 26 -17.91 0.89 9.95
N VAL A 27 -18.68 1.13 8.88
CA VAL A 27 -20.15 1.07 8.92
C VAL A 27 -20.63 -0.32 9.32
N VAL A 28 -20.07 -1.37 8.70
CA VAL A 28 -20.41 -2.76 9.05
C VAL A 28 -20.06 -3.05 10.52
N TRP A 29 -18.92 -2.59 11.00
CA TRP A 29 -18.51 -2.79 12.38
C TRP A 29 -19.46 -2.14 13.37
N VAL A 30 -19.81 -0.85 13.17
CA VAL A 30 -20.75 -0.12 14.03
C VAL A 30 -22.12 -0.78 13.99
N PHE A 31 -22.63 -1.13 12.80
CA PHE A 31 -23.90 -1.83 12.65
C PHE A 31 -23.92 -3.17 13.37
N SER A 32 -22.84 -3.95 13.25
CA SER A 32 -22.72 -5.23 13.94
C SER A 32 -22.71 -5.09 15.46
N ILE A 33 -22.10 -4.02 16.01
CA ILE A 33 -22.18 -3.74 17.47
C ILE A 33 -23.64 -3.50 17.89
N VAL A 34 -24.38 -2.67 17.16
CA VAL A 34 -25.76 -2.37 17.47
C VAL A 34 -26.63 -3.62 17.44
N VAL A 35 -26.53 -4.42 16.38
CA VAL A 35 -27.26 -5.69 16.24
C VAL A 35 -26.88 -6.68 17.35
N ALA A 36 -25.60 -6.86 17.62
CA ALA A 36 -25.12 -7.76 18.67
C ALA A 36 -25.60 -7.31 20.05
N TYR A 37 -25.57 -6.01 20.35
CA TYR A 37 -26.07 -5.44 21.59
C TYR A 37 -27.56 -5.74 21.80
N VAL A 38 -28.40 -5.50 20.78
CA VAL A 38 -29.85 -5.78 20.84
C VAL A 38 -30.09 -7.30 21.03
N VAL A 39 -29.45 -8.14 20.26
CA VAL A 39 -29.63 -9.61 20.32
C VAL A 39 -29.20 -10.14 21.69
N LEU A 40 -28.00 -9.74 22.16
CA LEU A 40 -27.52 -10.14 23.50
C LEU A 40 -28.43 -9.63 24.61
N GLY A 41 -28.95 -8.42 24.50
CA GLY A 41 -29.94 -7.87 25.44
C GLY A 41 -31.21 -8.69 25.49
N LEU A 42 -31.77 -9.05 24.34
CA LEU A 42 -32.97 -9.91 24.26
C LEU A 42 -32.75 -11.29 24.87
N ILE A 43 -31.55 -11.85 24.69
CA ILE A 43 -31.18 -13.16 25.28
C ILE A 43 -30.97 -13.03 26.80
N ALA A 44 -30.32 -11.96 27.27
CA ALA A 44 -29.91 -11.82 28.65
C ALA A 44 -31.10 -11.44 29.57
N THR A 45 -32.05 -10.61 29.10
CA THR A 45 -33.18 -10.11 29.91
C THR A 45 -34.01 -11.21 30.55
N PRO A 46 -34.40 -12.33 29.92
CA PRO A 46 -35.14 -13.41 30.54
C PRO A 46 -34.41 -14.10 31.71
N PHE A 47 -33.07 -14.09 31.69
CA PHE A 47 -32.26 -14.79 32.69
C PHE A 47 -31.83 -13.89 33.86
N PHE A 48 -31.56 -12.61 33.57
CA PHE A 48 -30.97 -11.68 34.54
C PHE A 48 -31.93 -10.54 34.98
N GLY A 49 -33.15 -10.49 34.40
CA GLY A 49 -34.07 -9.39 34.64
C GLY A 49 -33.62 -8.07 33.99
N PRO A 50 -34.15 -6.94 34.46
CA PRO A 50 -33.80 -5.63 33.91
C PRO A 50 -32.30 -5.33 34.11
N ILE A 51 -31.61 -5.04 33.00
CA ILE A 51 -30.16 -4.89 32.98
C ILE A 51 -29.80 -3.50 33.53
N GLY A 52 -29.18 -3.42 34.69
CA GLY A 52 -28.70 -2.18 35.29
C GLY A 52 -27.41 -1.65 34.67
N GLY A 53 -26.88 -0.51 35.13
CA GLY A 53 -25.76 0.21 34.51
C GLY A 53 -24.49 -0.63 34.24
N LEU A 54 -24.06 -1.48 35.18
CA LEU A 54 -22.93 -2.39 34.97
C LEU A 54 -23.23 -3.46 33.90
N GLY A 55 -24.47 -3.98 33.88
CA GLY A 55 -24.89 -4.95 32.88
C GLY A 55 -24.93 -4.37 31.46
N ILE A 56 -25.32 -3.12 31.30
CA ILE A 56 -25.26 -2.39 30.02
C ILE A 56 -23.82 -2.32 29.51
N LEU A 57 -22.86 -1.99 30.36
CA LEU A 57 -21.44 -1.90 30.02
C LEU A 57 -20.88 -3.26 29.59
N LEU A 58 -21.21 -4.33 30.32
CA LEU A 58 -20.79 -5.68 29.99
C LEU A 58 -21.39 -6.19 28.66
N LEU A 59 -22.68 -5.89 28.42
CA LEU A 59 -23.35 -6.18 27.15
C LEU A 59 -22.70 -5.44 25.98
N LEU A 60 -22.37 -4.18 26.15
CA LEU A 60 -21.69 -3.40 25.11
C LEU A 60 -20.30 -3.97 24.82
N LEU A 61 -19.53 -4.35 25.84
CA LEU A 61 -18.24 -4.98 25.68
C LEU A 61 -18.37 -6.33 24.92
N ALA A 62 -19.34 -7.15 25.30
CA ALA A 62 -19.61 -8.41 24.61
C ALA A 62 -20.02 -8.18 23.14
N ALA A 63 -20.86 -7.17 22.87
CA ALA A 63 -21.25 -6.80 21.50
C ALA A 63 -20.07 -6.37 20.66
N VAL A 64 -19.12 -5.58 21.19
CA VAL A 64 -17.87 -5.20 20.50
C VAL A 64 -17.03 -6.44 20.18
N ILE A 65 -16.89 -7.39 21.11
CA ILE A 65 -16.13 -8.62 20.89
C ILE A 65 -16.77 -9.47 19.78
N VAL A 66 -18.10 -9.59 19.76
CA VAL A 66 -18.82 -10.33 18.71
C VAL A 66 -18.75 -9.62 17.35
N ALA A 67 -18.79 -8.29 17.32
CA ALA A 67 -18.72 -7.51 16.08
C ALA A 67 -17.36 -7.58 15.39
N GLN A 68 -16.27 -7.84 16.12
CA GLN A 68 -14.90 -7.83 15.57
C GLN A 68 -14.69 -8.87 14.46
N PRO A 69 -15.01 -10.17 14.62
CA PRO A 69 -14.86 -11.15 13.54
C PRO A 69 -15.77 -10.84 12.35
N LEU A 70 -16.95 -10.29 12.56
CA LEU A 70 -17.87 -9.89 11.47
C LEU A 70 -17.27 -8.77 10.63
N ALA A 71 -16.69 -7.76 11.26
CA ALA A 71 -16.02 -6.66 10.57
C ALA A 71 -14.80 -7.16 9.79
N TRP A 72 -14.03 -8.10 10.36
CA TRP A 72 -12.88 -8.72 9.67
C TRP A 72 -13.31 -9.52 8.44
N LEU A 73 -14.38 -10.31 8.54
CA LEU A 73 -14.94 -11.03 7.40
C LEU A 73 -15.45 -10.09 6.31
N ALA A 74 -16.18 -9.04 6.70
CA ALA A 74 -16.66 -8.02 5.78
C ALA A 74 -15.51 -7.31 5.06
N GLU A 75 -14.45 -6.93 5.78
CA GLU A 75 -13.26 -6.33 5.19
C GLU A 75 -12.63 -7.27 4.14
N LYS A 76 -12.46 -8.54 4.47
CA LYS A 76 -11.91 -9.54 3.56
C LYS A 76 -12.76 -9.68 2.28
N GLN A 77 -14.07 -9.68 2.41
CA GLN A 77 -14.98 -9.74 1.27
C GLN A 77 -14.95 -8.46 0.43
N LEU A 78 -14.94 -7.29 1.08
CA LEU A 78 -14.84 -6.01 0.39
C LEU A 78 -13.53 -5.89 -0.39
N LEU A 79 -12.39 -6.29 0.18
CA LEU A 79 -11.10 -6.30 -0.50
C LEU A 79 -11.07 -7.23 -1.72
N ALA A 80 -11.81 -8.33 -1.68
CA ALA A 80 -11.89 -9.27 -2.80
C ALA A 80 -12.78 -8.76 -3.94
N HIS A 81 -13.90 -8.09 -3.62
CA HIS A 81 -14.96 -7.76 -4.58
C HIS A 81 -15.05 -6.27 -4.93
N TRP A 82 -14.41 -5.40 -4.17
CA TRP A 82 -14.45 -3.95 -4.41
C TRP A 82 -13.06 -3.39 -4.71
N PRO A 83 -12.58 -3.51 -5.96
CA PRO A 83 -11.29 -2.96 -6.36
C PRO A 83 -11.29 -1.44 -6.31
N SER A 84 -10.13 -0.85 -6.05
CA SER A 84 -9.94 0.60 -6.00
C SER A 84 -10.22 1.30 -7.35
N GLY A 85 -10.21 0.54 -8.45
CA GLY A 85 -10.21 1.06 -9.82
C GLY A 85 -8.82 1.52 -10.30
N ARG A 86 -7.78 1.39 -9.43
CA ARG A 86 -6.39 1.71 -9.76
C ARG A 86 -5.60 0.42 -10.03
N SER A 87 -4.91 0.38 -11.17
CA SER A 87 -4.13 -0.81 -11.54
C SER A 87 -2.95 -0.47 -12.44
N ALA A 88 -1.87 -1.25 -12.33
CA ALA A 88 -0.75 -1.24 -13.25
C ALA A 88 -0.71 -2.56 -14.01
N GLN A 89 -0.67 -2.50 -15.32
CA GLN A 89 -0.53 -3.66 -16.18
C GLN A 89 0.88 -3.65 -16.79
N LEU A 90 1.61 -4.73 -16.57
CA LEU A 90 2.94 -4.92 -17.11
C LEU A 90 2.84 -5.62 -18.44
N GLU A 91 3.35 -4.99 -19.49
CA GLU A 91 3.47 -5.55 -20.83
C GLU A 91 4.96 -5.58 -21.26
N PRO A 92 5.36 -6.43 -22.19
CA PRO A 92 6.73 -6.39 -22.70
C PRO A 92 7.10 -5.00 -23.21
N GLY A 93 8.08 -4.36 -22.55
CA GLY A 93 8.54 -3.01 -22.90
C GLY A 93 7.59 -1.87 -22.55
N ALA A 94 6.50 -2.12 -21.81
CA ALA A 94 5.57 -1.06 -21.43
C ALA A 94 4.97 -1.26 -20.03
N LEU A 95 4.54 -0.14 -19.44
CA LEU A 95 3.75 -0.10 -18.22
C LEU A 95 2.47 0.69 -18.52
N ILE A 96 1.32 0.06 -18.35
CA ILE A 96 0.01 0.71 -18.52
C ILE A 96 -0.54 1.01 -17.14
N TRP A 97 -0.69 2.28 -16.82
CA TRP A 97 -1.27 2.75 -15.56
C TRP A 97 -2.71 3.22 -15.77
N ARG A 98 -3.61 2.77 -14.91
CA ARG A 98 -5.01 3.21 -14.89
C ARG A 98 -5.34 3.77 -13.50
N ASP A 99 -5.70 5.05 -13.46
CA ASP A 99 -6.11 5.76 -12.24
C ASP A 99 -7.56 6.25 -12.40
N ARG A 100 -8.54 5.35 -12.28
CA ARG A 100 -9.99 5.63 -12.38
C ARG A 100 -10.43 6.37 -13.65
N GLY A 101 -9.52 6.62 -14.57
CA GLY A 101 -9.69 7.36 -15.82
C GLY A 101 -9.13 6.59 -17.02
N PRO A 102 -8.80 7.29 -18.10
CA PRO A 102 -8.16 6.70 -19.25
C PRO A 102 -6.81 6.07 -18.86
N ALA A 103 -6.49 4.97 -19.51
CA ALA A 103 -5.22 4.30 -19.29
C ALA A 103 -4.07 5.14 -19.85
N ILE A 104 -3.01 5.27 -19.07
CA ILE A 104 -1.77 5.95 -19.42
C ILE A 104 -0.73 4.87 -19.75
N ARG A 105 -0.15 4.91 -20.94
CA ARG A 105 0.91 4.00 -21.37
C ARG A 105 2.27 4.67 -21.24
N LEU A 106 3.16 4.05 -20.49
CA LEU A 106 4.58 4.38 -20.41
C LEU A 106 5.35 3.38 -21.28
N ASP A 107 6.05 3.86 -22.29
CA ASP A 107 6.88 3.04 -23.16
C ASP A 107 8.30 2.96 -22.58
N LEU A 108 8.65 1.79 -22.02
CA LEU A 108 9.95 1.57 -21.41
C LEU A 108 11.11 1.45 -22.42
N GLY A 109 10.80 1.33 -23.72
CA GLY A 109 11.78 1.43 -24.79
C GLY A 109 12.21 2.85 -25.12
N GLN A 110 11.47 3.84 -24.64
CA GLN A 110 11.80 5.26 -24.75
C GLN A 110 12.46 5.78 -23.47
N LYS A 111 12.95 7.03 -23.52
CA LYS A 111 13.55 7.66 -22.35
C LYS A 111 12.52 7.85 -21.25
N VAL A 112 12.70 7.17 -20.13
CA VAL A 112 11.95 7.32 -18.89
C VAL A 112 12.89 7.84 -17.81
N ASN A 113 12.57 8.97 -17.22
CA ASN A 113 13.26 9.43 -16.03
C ASN A 113 12.65 8.75 -14.81
N TYR A 114 13.47 8.29 -13.88
CA TYR A 114 12.97 7.61 -12.70
C TYR A 114 13.78 7.98 -11.46
N TRP A 115 13.08 7.97 -10.32
CA TRP A 115 13.63 8.16 -8.99
C TRP A 115 13.18 6.99 -8.13
N ARG A 116 14.11 6.44 -7.32
CA ARG A 116 13.86 5.33 -6.41
C ARG A 116 14.42 5.68 -5.06
N TRP A 117 13.59 5.60 -4.05
CA TRP A 117 14.01 5.91 -2.69
C TRP A 117 13.38 4.97 -1.68
N ARG A 118 14.01 4.92 -0.52
CA ARG A 118 13.48 4.23 0.65
C ARG A 118 13.68 5.11 1.88
N PHE A 119 12.86 4.89 2.87
CA PHE A 119 13.04 5.47 4.19
C PHE A 119 12.40 4.61 5.26
N HIS A 120 12.93 4.71 6.50
CA HIS A 120 12.39 4.03 7.66
C HIS A 120 11.12 4.74 8.15
N VAL A 121 10.05 3.96 8.37
CA VAL A 121 8.79 4.42 8.95
C VAL A 121 8.81 4.08 10.42
N GLY A 122 9.14 5.06 11.27
CA GLY A 122 9.15 4.89 12.72
C GLY A 122 7.78 4.52 13.29
N LYS A 123 7.69 4.34 14.59
CA LYS A 123 6.44 4.01 15.31
C LYS A 123 5.34 5.02 14.97
N ARG A 124 4.40 4.64 14.12
CA ARG A 124 3.16 5.38 13.93
C ARG A 124 2.15 4.89 14.98
N ARG A 125 1.65 5.81 15.80
CA ARG A 125 0.62 5.50 16.80
C ARG A 125 -0.73 5.11 16.20
N LYS A 126 -0.99 5.43 14.92
CA LYS A 126 -2.26 5.15 14.23
C LYS A 126 -1.96 4.84 12.76
N GLY A 127 -2.30 3.66 12.30
CA GLY A 127 -2.20 3.27 10.88
C GLY A 127 -1.99 1.76 10.70
N ARG A 128 -2.35 1.26 9.54
CA ARG A 128 -2.19 -0.16 9.16
C ARG A 128 -0.75 -0.54 8.81
N VAL A 129 0.14 0.45 8.68
CA VAL A 129 1.55 0.20 8.43
C VAL A 129 2.17 -0.32 9.72
N PRO A 130 2.71 -1.54 9.73
CA PRO A 130 3.37 -2.07 10.91
C PRO A 130 4.46 -1.12 11.40
N GLY A 131 4.62 -1.01 12.71
CA GLY A 131 5.76 -0.28 13.27
C GLY A 131 7.07 -0.90 12.79
N ASN A 132 8.09 -0.07 12.60
CA ASN A 132 9.41 -0.50 12.11
C ASN A 132 9.43 -1.00 10.66
N SER A 133 8.52 -0.52 9.82
CA SER A 133 8.52 -0.81 8.38
C SER A 133 9.41 0.15 7.60
N HIS A 134 9.79 -0.26 6.40
CA HIS A 134 10.45 0.59 5.41
C HIS A 134 9.48 0.90 4.27
N CYS A 135 9.37 2.18 3.90
CA CYS A 135 8.70 2.57 2.67
C CYS A 135 9.69 2.50 1.52
N PHE A 136 9.32 1.82 0.46
CA PHE A 136 10.03 1.82 -0.82
C PHE A 136 9.14 2.47 -1.86
N ALA A 137 9.73 3.33 -2.67
CA ALA A 137 8.99 4.05 -3.70
C ALA A 137 9.78 4.19 -4.99
N VAL A 138 9.05 4.24 -6.09
CA VAL A 138 9.56 4.56 -7.42
C VAL A 138 8.64 5.56 -8.09
N ARG A 139 9.22 6.60 -8.69
CA ARG A 139 8.52 7.58 -9.51
C ARG A 139 9.07 7.49 -10.93
N LEU A 140 8.17 7.42 -11.89
CA LEU A 140 8.46 7.38 -13.32
C LEU A 140 7.92 8.64 -13.98
N VAL A 141 8.71 9.22 -14.88
CA VAL A 141 8.31 10.41 -15.64
C VAL A 141 8.67 10.20 -17.10
N GLN A 142 7.66 10.33 -17.98
CA GLN A 142 7.82 10.28 -19.43
C GLN A 142 6.99 11.39 -20.06
N GLY A 143 7.65 12.40 -20.63
CA GLY A 143 7.00 13.64 -21.04
C GLY A 143 6.29 14.30 -19.85
N ASP A 144 5.00 14.61 -20.01
CA ASP A 144 4.15 15.19 -18.96
C ASP A 144 3.52 14.14 -18.02
N THR A 145 3.75 12.88 -18.31
CA THR A 145 3.20 11.78 -17.52
C THR A 145 4.08 11.50 -16.31
N VAL A 146 3.45 11.53 -15.14
CA VAL A 146 4.09 11.22 -13.84
C VAL A 146 3.30 10.13 -13.15
N VAL A 147 3.97 9.03 -12.79
CA VAL A 147 3.37 7.93 -12.02
C VAL A 147 4.31 7.57 -10.87
N ALA A 148 3.75 7.34 -9.68
CA ALA A 148 4.51 6.92 -8.52
C ALA A 148 3.88 5.70 -7.87
N PHE A 149 4.71 4.71 -7.57
CA PHE A 149 4.32 3.49 -6.86
C PHE A 149 5.10 3.37 -5.58
N TYR A 150 4.48 2.80 -4.55
CA TYR A 150 5.16 2.55 -3.29
C TYR A 150 4.59 1.33 -2.57
N THR A 151 5.37 0.84 -1.62
CA THR A 151 4.97 -0.24 -0.72
C THR A 151 5.60 -0.06 0.65
N PHE A 152 5.05 -0.77 1.64
CA PHE A 152 5.63 -0.86 2.98
C PHE A 152 6.10 -2.28 3.24
N LEU A 153 7.39 -2.44 3.54
CA LEU A 153 8.03 -3.72 3.77
C LEU A 153 8.44 -3.88 5.24
N ALA A 154 8.31 -5.09 5.76
CA ALA A 154 8.95 -5.47 7.01
C ALA A 154 10.48 -5.44 6.85
N PRO A 155 11.27 -5.29 7.92
CA PRO A 155 12.73 -5.14 7.83
C PRO A 155 13.41 -6.23 7.00
N ALA A 156 13.09 -7.50 7.22
CA ALA A 156 13.69 -8.61 6.49
C ALA A 156 13.45 -8.56 4.98
N SER A 157 12.20 -8.23 4.56
CA SER A 157 11.86 -8.07 3.13
C SER A 157 12.49 -6.80 2.55
N ALA A 158 12.60 -5.75 3.36
CA ALA A 158 13.26 -4.50 2.97
C ALA A 158 14.75 -4.71 2.66
N ASP A 159 15.44 -5.47 3.52
CA ASP A 159 16.86 -5.80 3.32
C ASP A 159 17.05 -6.69 2.09
N ALA A 160 16.18 -7.68 1.89
CA ALA A 160 16.22 -8.55 0.72
C ALA A 160 16.03 -7.76 -0.59
N LEU A 161 15.07 -6.82 -0.64
CA LEU A 161 14.85 -5.97 -1.81
C LEU A 161 16.03 -5.01 -2.05
N ALA A 162 16.55 -4.41 -0.98
CA ALA A 162 17.71 -3.50 -1.05
C ALA A 162 19.01 -4.19 -1.45
N ALA A 163 19.17 -5.48 -1.16
CA ALA A 163 20.31 -6.28 -1.62
C ALA A 163 20.25 -6.51 -3.14
N ARG A 164 19.07 -6.59 -3.73
CA ARG A 164 18.89 -6.83 -5.17
C ARG A 164 18.90 -5.55 -6.00
N PHE A 165 18.36 -4.45 -5.44
CA PHE A 165 18.18 -3.19 -6.14
C PHE A 165 18.65 -2.02 -5.30
N SER A 166 19.36 -1.08 -5.90
CA SER A 166 19.83 0.12 -5.21
C SER A 166 18.70 1.15 -5.07
N PHE A 167 18.41 1.61 -3.88
CA PHE A 167 17.48 2.70 -3.59
C PHE A 167 18.21 3.82 -2.86
N TYR A 168 17.84 5.05 -3.17
CA TYR A 168 18.34 6.21 -2.42
C TYR A 168 17.72 6.21 -1.01
N GLU A 169 18.56 6.23 0.02
CA GLU A 169 18.08 6.30 1.40
C GLU A 169 17.74 7.74 1.76
N LEU A 170 16.44 8.01 1.84
CA LEU A 170 15.94 9.32 2.21
C LEU A 170 16.00 9.49 3.72
N ARG A 171 16.94 10.27 4.19
CA ARG A 171 17.08 10.62 5.60
C ARG A 171 16.18 11.82 5.90
N ARG A 172 15.29 11.68 6.86
CA ARG A 172 14.57 12.84 7.38
C ARG A 172 15.57 13.74 8.10
N PRO A 173 15.56 15.05 7.85
CA PRO A 173 16.32 15.98 8.68
C PRO A 173 15.91 15.75 10.15
N SER A 174 16.88 15.52 11.01
CA SER A 174 16.65 15.40 12.46
C SER A 174 16.14 16.72 13.06
N ASP A 175 16.34 17.82 12.35
CA ASP A 175 15.89 19.17 12.70
C ASP A 175 15.54 19.93 11.41
N PRO A 176 14.23 20.22 11.17
CA PRO A 176 13.79 20.98 9.99
C PRO A 176 14.40 22.38 9.92
N SER A 177 14.92 22.94 11.02
CA SER A 177 15.53 24.26 11.05
C SER A 177 16.97 24.29 10.54
N LYS A 178 17.63 23.14 10.40
CA LYS A 178 19.10 23.06 10.26
C LYS A 178 19.64 22.99 8.84
N SER A 179 18.84 22.75 7.83
CA SER A 179 19.38 22.80 6.46
C SER A 179 18.28 22.94 5.40
N PRO A 180 18.34 23.92 4.52
CA PRO A 180 17.65 23.81 3.25
C PRO A 180 18.23 22.57 2.55
N LEU A 181 17.39 21.56 2.32
CA LEU A 181 17.76 20.38 1.57
C LEU A 181 18.20 20.85 0.16
N GLY A 182 19.50 20.82 -0.08
CA GLY A 182 20.09 21.18 -1.37
C GLY A 182 20.38 19.94 -2.23
N GLY A 183 20.49 20.13 -3.52
CA GLY A 183 20.97 19.09 -4.42
C GLY A 183 20.06 17.86 -4.51
N ARG A 184 20.66 16.69 -4.36
CA ARG A 184 20.00 15.38 -4.52
C ARG A 184 18.86 15.16 -3.52
N ASP A 185 19.06 15.54 -2.27
CA ASP A 185 18.05 15.37 -1.21
C ASP A 185 16.77 16.14 -1.51
N ALA A 186 16.88 17.38 -2.05
CA ALA A 186 15.72 18.18 -2.41
C ALA A 186 14.86 17.51 -3.51
N ILE A 187 15.51 16.90 -4.51
CA ILE A 187 14.83 16.17 -5.60
C ILE A 187 14.05 14.99 -5.05
N TYR A 188 14.66 14.20 -4.17
CA TYR A 188 13.99 13.03 -3.58
C TYR A 188 12.90 13.42 -2.57
N MET A 189 13.06 14.51 -1.84
CA MET A 189 12.02 15.05 -0.97
C MET A 189 10.81 15.56 -1.78
N ALA A 190 11.04 16.22 -2.91
CA ALA A 190 9.97 16.62 -3.81
C ALA A 190 9.24 15.41 -4.41
N ALA A 191 9.98 14.36 -4.78
CA ALA A 191 9.40 13.10 -5.24
C ALA A 191 8.57 12.41 -4.15
N GLU A 192 9.03 12.41 -2.89
CA GLU A 192 8.29 11.89 -1.75
C GLU A 192 7.01 12.69 -1.48
N HIS A 193 7.07 14.02 -1.60
CA HIS A 193 5.88 14.86 -1.46
C HIS A 193 4.84 14.54 -2.53
N SER A 194 5.25 14.46 -3.78
CA SER A 194 4.39 14.05 -4.91
C SER A 194 3.78 12.65 -4.70
N ARG A 195 4.51 11.70 -4.08
CA ARG A 195 3.99 10.37 -3.74
C ARG A 195 2.77 10.44 -2.80
N TRP A 196 2.77 11.37 -1.86
CA TRP A 196 1.62 11.55 -0.94
C TRP A 196 0.35 11.96 -1.68
N GLU A 197 0.47 12.72 -2.77
CA GLU A 197 -0.67 13.25 -3.53
C GLU A 197 -1.18 12.25 -4.57
N THR A 198 -0.26 11.66 -5.33
CA THR A 198 -0.60 10.88 -6.53
C THR A 198 -0.11 9.44 -6.50
N GLY A 199 0.68 9.06 -5.51
CA GLY A 199 1.24 7.71 -5.43
C GLY A 199 0.20 6.62 -5.25
N ALA A 200 0.51 5.45 -5.77
CA ALA A 200 -0.29 4.24 -5.69
C ALA A 200 0.41 3.20 -4.82
N GLU A 201 -0.29 2.72 -3.79
CA GLU A 201 0.22 1.66 -2.92
C GLU A 201 0.05 0.30 -3.58
N LEU A 202 1.14 -0.43 -3.71
CA LEU A 202 1.14 -1.83 -4.16
C LEU A 202 1.38 -2.77 -2.99
N GLU A 203 0.89 -3.98 -3.09
CA GLU A 203 1.31 -5.05 -2.18
C GLU A 203 2.80 -5.35 -2.35
N PRO A 204 3.49 -5.81 -1.30
CA PRO A 204 4.91 -6.13 -1.35
C PRO A 204 5.32 -6.99 -2.55
N ALA A 205 4.60 -8.08 -2.80
CA ALA A 205 4.87 -8.98 -3.92
C ALA A 205 4.69 -8.29 -5.28
N ASP A 206 3.63 -7.51 -5.45
CA ASP A 206 3.35 -6.76 -6.67
C ASP A 206 4.40 -5.68 -6.92
N PHE A 207 4.88 -5.01 -5.87
CA PHE A 207 5.94 -4.03 -5.98
C PHE A 207 7.28 -4.67 -6.40
N GLU A 208 7.63 -5.84 -5.87
CA GLU A 208 8.83 -6.58 -6.30
C GLU A 208 8.75 -6.95 -7.78
N VAL A 209 7.59 -7.42 -8.24
CA VAL A 209 7.35 -7.74 -9.65
C VAL A 209 7.51 -6.49 -10.52
N LEU A 210 6.92 -5.36 -10.10
CA LEU A 210 7.09 -4.08 -10.80
C LEU A 210 8.56 -3.68 -10.92
N ILE A 211 9.31 -3.71 -9.81
CA ILE A 211 10.75 -3.35 -9.81
C ILE A 211 11.55 -4.29 -10.70
N GLY A 212 11.26 -5.59 -10.66
CA GLY A 212 11.87 -6.58 -11.55
C GLY A 212 11.61 -6.29 -13.02
N HIS A 213 10.36 -5.93 -13.36
CA HIS A 213 9.99 -5.55 -14.72
C HIS A 213 10.72 -4.27 -15.17
N LEU A 214 10.74 -3.23 -14.36
CA LEU A 214 11.47 -1.99 -14.67
C LEU A 214 12.97 -2.25 -14.86
N ALA A 215 13.56 -3.12 -14.04
CA ALA A 215 14.98 -3.49 -14.16
C ALA A 215 15.30 -4.33 -15.42
N ALA A 216 14.31 -4.99 -16.00
CA ALA A 216 14.48 -5.74 -17.23
C ALA A 216 14.46 -4.84 -18.49
N TYR A 217 13.71 -3.74 -18.45
CA TYR A 217 13.49 -2.90 -19.63
C TYR A 217 14.18 -1.53 -19.55
N LEU A 218 14.54 -1.03 -18.35
CA LEU A 218 15.27 0.23 -18.21
C LEU A 218 16.78 -0.07 -18.10
N PRO A 219 17.61 0.30 -19.12
CA PRO A 219 19.00 -0.10 -19.18
C PRO A 219 19.86 0.41 -18.01
N ASP A 220 19.52 1.60 -17.50
CA ASP A 220 20.25 2.24 -16.40
C ASP A 220 19.65 1.94 -15.02
N PHE A 221 18.73 0.96 -14.91
CA PHE A 221 18.13 0.60 -13.63
C PHE A 221 19.17 -0.16 -12.78
N PRO A 222 19.85 0.47 -11.81
CA PRO A 222 21.00 -0.14 -11.16
C PRO A 222 20.56 -1.33 -10.30
N ARG A 223 21.09 -2.48 -10.62
CA ARG A 223 21.11 -3.63 -9.73
C ARG A 223 22.17 -3.37 -8.65
N SER A 224 21.99 -3.91 -7.47
CA SER A 224 23.03 -3.83 -6.44
C SER A 224 24.27 -4.56 -6.94
N ALA A 225 25.45 -4.01 -6.66
CA ALA A 225 26.73 -4.59 -7.09
C ALA A 225 27.02 -5.98 -6.47
N GLN A 226 26.18 -6.46 -5.55
CA GLN A 226 26.34 -7.77 -4.88
C GLN A 226 25.64 -8.94 -5.58
N SER A 227 24.98 -8.76 -6.71
CA SER A 227 24.32 -9.85 -7.44
C SER A 227 25.26 -10.60 -8.43
N GLY A 228 26.55 -10.53 -8.25
CA GLY A 228 27.57 -11.22 -9.04
C GLY A 228 28.48 -12.11 -8.18
N VAL A 229 27.90 -13.10 -7.49
CA VAL A 229 28.64 -14.28 -6.99
C VAL A 229 27.77 -15.51 -7.19
#